data_df8a695bd8f74cfc755ecec88c3c4a58
#
_entry.id   df8a695bd8f74cfc755ecec88c3c4a58
#
_cell.length_a   1.000
_cell.length_b   1.000
_cell.length_c   1.000
_cell.angle_alpha   90.00
_cell.angle_beta   90.00
_cell.angle_gamma   90.00
#
_symmetry.space_group_name_H-M   'P 1'
#
loop_
_entity.id
_entity.type
_entity.pdbx_description
1 polymer ?
#
loop_
_entity_poly.entity_id
_entity_poly.type
_entity_poly.pdbx_seq_one_letter_code
_entity_poly.pdbx_strand_id
1 'polypeptide(L)'
;MPNEVKHISVLLNECIENLNIKPDGIYVDGTLGLGGHSEQILKRLDTGRLIGIDRDESAIRRTGERLAQYADKMTLVHGNFCDVSQILDELGIAAVDGMLFDLGVSSPQLDEAERGFSYMNDAPLDMRMDNTSALTASNVVNDWNEAELVRILRDFGEERYARRIASRIVERREQKKIETTLELVDIIRSAMPAAALREKQH
;
A
#
# COMPACT_ATOMS: atom_id res chain seq x y z
N MET A 1 21.16 1.58 22.01
CA MET A 1 20.49 2.12 20.84
C MET A 1 20.09 0.93 19.99
N PRO A 2 18.80 0.60 19.80
CA PRO A 2 18.42 -0.43 18.83
C PRO A 2 18.83 0.08 17.46
N ASN A 3 19.39 -0.80 16.60
CA ASN A 3 19.68 -0.52 15.21
C ASN A 3 18.35 -0.13 14.54
N GLU A 4 18.15 1.15 14.26
CA GLU A 4 17.13 1.57 13.30
C GLU A 4 17.50 0.92 11.96
N VAL A 5 16.73 -0.08 11.57
CA VAL A 5 16.78 -0.60 10.19
C VAL A 5 16.40 0.57 9.28
N LYS A 6 17.42 1.20 8.70
CA LYS A 6 17.20 2.28 7.75
C LYS A 6 16.47 1.69 6.55
N HIS A 7 15.17 1.93 6.47
CA HIS A 7 14.39 1.61 5.29
C HIS A 7 14.94 2.43 4.11
N ILE A 8 15.46 1.74 3.12
CA ILE A 8 15.94 2.37 1.87
C ILE A 8 14.83 2.18 0.84
N SER A 9 14.35 3.29 0.27
CA SER A 9 13.36 3.26 -0.81
C SER A 9 13.88 2.49 -2.02
N VAL A 10 13.00 1.75 -2.66
CA VAL A 10 13.35 0.91 -3.84
C VAL A 10 13.80 1.80 -4.98
N LEU A 11 14.91 1.42 -5.65
CA LEU A 11 15.48 2.13 -6.80
C LEU A 11 15.66 3.64 -6.58
N LEU A 12 15.98 4.06 -5.34
CA LEU A 12 16.00 5.46 -4.93
C LEU A 12 16.85 6.33 -5.87
N ASN A 13 18.07 5.90 -6.17
CA ASN A 13 18.97 6.68 -7.01
C ASN A 13 18.46 6.78 -8.45
N GLU A 14 18.03 5.66 -9.00
CA GLU A 14 17.52 5.55 -10.37
C GLU A 14 16.26 6.40 -10.55
N CYS A 15 15.34 6.40 -9.59
CA CYS A 15 14.15 7.23 -9.62
C CYS A 15 14.52 8.72 -9.62
N ILE A 16 15.41 9.13 -8.74
CA ILE A 16 15.82 10.53 -8.59
C ILE A 16 16.62 11.03 -9.81
N GLU A 17 17.48 10.19 -10.36
CA GLU A 17 18.22 10.53 -11.59
C GLU A 17 17.29 10.69 -12.79
N ASN A 18 16.33 9.78 -12.97
CA ASN A 18 15.40 9.82 -14.10
C ASN A 18 14.33 10.92 -13.97
N LEU A 19 13.97 11.35 -12.76
CA LEU A 19 13.10 12.52 -12.57
C LEU A 19 13.72 13.82 -13.08
N ASN A 20 15.05 13.88 -13.24
CA ASN A 20 15.79 15.04 -13.73
C ASN A 20 15.34 16.34 -13.06
N ILE A 21 15.46 16.38 -11.73
CA ILE A 21 14.83 17.38 -10.87
C ILE A 21 15.41 18.77 -11.13
N LYS A 22 14.54 19.72 -11.53
CA LYS A 22 14.83 21.13 -11.66
C LYS A 22 14.63 21.82 -10.31
N PRO A 23 15.51 22.74 -9.88
CA PRO A 23 15.41 23.42 -8.59
C PRO A 23 14.12 24.21 -8.37
N ASP A 24 13.50 24.68 -9.43
CA ASP A 24 12.26 25.47 -9.47
C ASP A 24 11.03 24.67 -9.93
N GLY A 25 11.21 23.34 -10.21
CA GLY A 25 10.17 22.47 -10.74
C GLY A 25 9.11 22.05 -9.72
N ILE A 26 7.98 21.56 -10.23
CA ILE A 26 6.87 21.01 -9.44
C ILE A 26 6.82 19.51 -9.65
N TYR A 27 6.84 18.76 -8.55
CA TYR A 27 6.85 17.30 -8.57
C TYR A 27 5.73 16.70 -7.74
N VAL A 28 5.27 15.49 -8.12
CA VAL A 28 4.30 14.70 -7.37
C VAL A 28 4.96 13.40 -6.95
N ASP A 29 4.88 13.07 -5.66
CA ASP A 29 5.06 11.72 -5.12
C ASP A 29 3.68 11.17 -4.78
N GLY A 30 3.15 10.30 -5.65
CA GLY A 30 1.78 9.76 -5.52
C GLY A 30 1.67 8.60 -4.53
N THR A 31 2.79 8.19 -3.92
CA THR A 31 2.92 7.09 -2.98
C THR A 31 3.91 7.45 -1.88
N LEU A 32 3.57 8.51 -1.15
CA LEU A 32 4.47 9.19 -0.20
C LEU A 32 5.15 8.24 0.79
N GLY A 33 4.39 7.29 1.36
CA GLY A 33 4.86 6.34 2.37
C GLY A 33 5.61 7.03 3.51
N LEU A 34 6.83 6.57 3.81
CA LEU A 34 7.71 7.20 4.77
C LEU A 34 8.52 8.39 4.18
N GLY A 35 8.27 8.77 2.92
CA GLY A 35 8.84 9.94 2.28
C GLY A 35 10.31 9.81 1.88
N GLY A 36 10.83 8.61 1.66
CA GLY A 36 12.23 8.41 1.29
C GLY A 36 12.60 9.05 -0.06
N HIS A 37 11.78 8.84 -1.10
CA HIS A 37 11.91 9.51 -2.40
C HIS A 37 11.66 11.02 -2.26
N SER A 38 10.58 11.39 -1.58
CA SER A 38 10.20 12.78 -1.31
C SER A 38 11.32 13.60 -0.68
N GLU A 39 12.04 13.05 0.28
CA GLU A 39 13.18 13.71 0.91
C GLU A 39 14.29 14.03 -0.11
N GLN A 40 14.58 13.10 -1.02
CA GLN A 40 15.61 13.30 -2.03
C GLN A 40 15.19 14.31 -3.12
N ILE A 41 13.89 14.39 -3.43
CA ILE A 41 13.33 15.44 -4.29
C ILE A 41 13.47 16.79 -3.58
N LEU A 42 13.00 16.92 -2.35
CA LEU A 42 13.02 18.16 -1.57
C LEU A 42 14.43 18.72 -1.36
N LYS A 43 15.45 17.88 -1.20
CA LYS A 43 16.86 18.28 -1.11
C LYS A 43 17.40 18.95 -2.39
N ARG A 44 16.78 18.70 -3.55
CA ARG A 44 17.19 19.23 -4.86
C ARG A 44 16.36 20.44 -5.27
N LEU A 45 15.21 20.67 -4.64
CA LEU A 45 14.38 21.84 -4.88
C LEU A 45 14.96 23.07 -4.14
N ASP A 46 14.92 24.21 -4.82
CA ASP A 46 15.21 25.53 -4.25
C ASP A 46 13.92 26.33 -4.08
N THR A 47 13.32 26.79 -5.17
CA THR A 47 12.02 27.49 -5.19
C THR A 47 10.86 26.60 -5.65
N GLY A 48 11.17 25.38 -6.08
CA GLY A 48 10.21 24.41 -6.54
C GLY A 48 9.34 23.82 -5.42
N ARG A 49 8.40 22.95 -5.79
CA ARG A 49 7.39 22.40 -4.87
C ARG A 49 7.21 20.89 -5.05
N LEU A 50 6.99 20.19 -3.94
CA LEU A 50 6.60 18.78 -3.92
C LEU A 50 5.16 18.65 -3.41
N ILE A 51 4.35 17.87 -4.11
CA ILE A 51 3.04 17.40 -3.67
C ILE A 51 3.19 15.92 -3.32
N GLY A 52 3.03 15.58 -2.05
CA GLY A 52 3.06 14.20 -1.56
C GLY A 52 1.63 13.71 -1.31
N ILE A 53 1.24 12.62 -1.96
CA ILE A 53 -0.09 12.02 -1.84
C ILE A 53 0.07 10.63 -1.22
N ASP A 54 -0.77 10.30 -0.25
CA ASP A 54 -0.89 8.94 0.27
C ASP A 54 -2.32 8.65 0.73
N ARG A 55 -2.74 7.41 0.58
CA ARG A 55 -4.02 6.90 1.08
C ARG A 55 -3.98 6.61 2.59
N ASP A 56 -2.79 6.44 3.15
CA ASP A 56 -2.59 6.18 4.57
C ASP A 56 -2.36 7.49 5.32
N GLU A 57 -3.35 7.91 6.10
CA GLU A 57 -3.25 9.12 6.93
C GLU A 57 -2.03 9.05 7.89
N SER A 58 -1.67 7.84 8.35
CA SER A 58 -0.51 7.66 9.21
C SER A 58 0.81 7.96 8.48
N ALA A 59 0.88 7.64 7.18
CA ALA A 59 2.03 7.99 6.34
C ALA A 59 2.14 9.50 6.16
N ILE A 60 1.02 10.18 5.87
CA ILE A 60 0.95 11.65 5.76
C ILE A 60 1.49 12.31 7.03
N ARG A 61 0.99 11.91 8.20
CA ARG A 61 1.40 12.48 9.49
C ARG A 61 2.88 12.21 9.77
N ARG A 62 3.34 10.95 9.70
CA ARG A 62 4.73 10.56 9.99
C ARG A 62 5.72 11.26 9.06
N THR A 63 5.40 11.35 7.79
CA THR A 63 6.27 12.02 6.80
C THR A 63 6.26 13.52 6.98
N GLY A 64 5.11 14.13 7.31
CA GLY A 64 5.02 15.55 7.64
C GLY A 64 5.90 15.93 8.84
N GLU A 65 5.88 15.11 9.90
CA GLU A 65 6.76 15.29 11.07
C GLU A 65 8.25 15.12 10.72
N ARG A 66 8.58 14.07 9.96
CA ARG A 66 9.97 13.75 9.58
C ARG A 66 10.59 14.79 8.64
N LEU A 67 9.79 15.33 7.73
CA LEU A 67 10.23 16.28 6.71
C LEU A 67 9.83 17.74 7.03
N ALA A 68 9.49 18.04 8.28
CA ALA A 68 9.00 19.37 8.72
C ALA A 68 9.94 20.53 8.31
N GLN A 69 11.25 20.28 8.19
CA GLN A 69 12.21 21.27 7.72
C GLN A 69 12.00 21.75 6.26
N TYR A 70 11.17 21.04 5.49
CA TYR A 70 10.81 21.35 4.10
C TYR A 70 9.35 21.77 3.94
N ALA A 71 8.66 22.12 5.04
CA ALA A 71 7.23 22.39 5.04
C ALA A 71 6.83 23.54 4.09
N ASP A 72 7.74 24.48 3.85
CA ASP A 72 7.56 25.61 2.92
C ASP A 72 7.53 25.19 1.43
N LYS A 73 8.13 24.03 1.11
CA LYS A 73 8.22 23.47 -0.26
C LYS A 73 7.35 22.23 -0.46
N MET A 74 6.65 21.77 0.56
CA MET A 74 5.93 20.51 0.55
C MET A 74 4.44 20.72 0.85
N THR A 75 3.58 20.11 0.03
CA THR A 75 2.16 19.99 0.29
C THR A 75 1.82 18.50 0.43
N LEU A 76 1.24 18.11 1.55
CA LEU A 76 0.81 16.75 1.80
C LEU A 76 -0.70 16.62 1.66
N VAL A 77 -1.15 15.59 0.93
CA VAL A 77 -2.55 15.35 0.63
C VAL A 77 -2.91 13.91 1.02
N HIS A 78 -3.85 13.75 1.94
CA HIS A 78 -4.47 12.45 2.20
C HIS A 78 -5.45 12.16 1.07
N GLY A 79 -5.14 11.18 0.21
CA GLY A 79 -5.94 10.88 -0.97
C GLY A 79 -5.35 9.74 -1.81
N ASN A 80 -6.03 9.46 -2.90
CA ASN A 80 -5.59 8.44 -3.85
C ASN A 80 -4.92 9.10 -5.07
N PHE A 81 -3.79 8.58 -5.51
CA PHE A 81 -3.12 9.08 -6.71
C PHE A 81 -3.97 8.96 -8.00
N CYS A 82 -5.01 8.11 -8.02
CA CYS A 82 -5.95 8.08 -9.14
C CYS A 82 -6.69 9.41 -9.33
N ASP A 83 -6.78 10.23 -8.27
CA ASP A 83 -7.43 11.53 -8.25
C ASP A 83 -6.43 12.69 -8.43
N VAL A 84 -5.21 12.40 -8.87
CA VAL A 84 -4.11 13.38 -8.97
C VAL A 84 -4.49 14.61 -9.78
N SER A 85 -5.24 14.47 -10.86
CA SER A 85 -5.70 15.61 -11.67
C SER A 85 -6.60 16.55 -10.86
N GLN A 86 -7.57 16.00 -10.13
CA GLN A 86 -8.44 16.79 -9.26
C GLN A 86 -7.64 17.48 -8.14
N ILE A 87 -6.72 16.75 -7.50
CA ILE A 87 -5.86 17.30 -6.46
C ILE A 87 -5.03 18.47 -6.97
N LEU A 88 -4.46 18.37 -8.18
CA LEU A 88 -3.68 19.43 -8.79
C LEU A 88 -4.54 20.64 -9.14
N ASP A 89 -5.75 20.42 -9.66
CA ASP A 89 -6.72 21.50 -9.96
C ASP A 89 -7.10 22.27 -8.70
N GLU A 90 -7.39 21.57 -7.59
CA GLU A 90 -7.71 22.18 -6.29
C GLU A 90 -6.54 23.01 -5.71
N LEU A 91 -5.30 22.58 -6.01
CA LEU A 91 -4.08 23.32 -5.63
C LEU A 91 -3.72 24.45 -6.59
N GLY A 92 -4.47 24.63 -7.69
CA GLY A 92 -4.21 25.63 -8.73
C GLY A 92 -2.97 25.33 -9.58
N ILE A 93 -2.59 24.04 -9.71
CA ILE A 93 -1.40 23.58 -10.43
C ILE A 93 -1.83 23.01 -11.79
N ALA A 94 -1.53 23.73 -12.87
CA ALA A 94 -1.91 23.33 -14.22
C ALA A 94 -1.00 22.25 -14.84
N ALA A 95 0.26 22.15 -14.40
CA ALA A 95 1.23 21.18 -14.89
C ALA A 95 2.32 20.90 -13.86
N VAL A 96 2.93 19.71 -13.96
CA VAL A 96 4.05 19.29 -13.12
C VAL A 96 5.23 18.85 -13.99
N ASP A 97 6.46 18.96 -13.48
CA ASP A 97 7.69 18.56 -14.18
C ASP A 97 7.95 17.05 -14.10
N GLY A 98 7.40 16.40 -13.09
CA GLY A 98 7.51 14.94 -12.95
C GLY A 98 6.60 14.36 -11.87
N MET A 99 6.32 13.07 -12.02
CA MET A 99 5.56 12.28 -11.06
C MET A 99 6.30 10.98 -10.75
N LEU A 100 6.22 10.54 -9.50
CA LEU A 100 6.75 9.28 -9.03
C LEU A 100 5.62 8.46 -8.39
N PHE A 101 5.61 7.16 -8.70
CA PHE A 101 4.72 6.17 -8.08
C PHE A 101 5.53 4.92 -7.72
N ASP A 102 5.60 4.59 -6.43
CA ASP A 102 6.17 3.36 -5.89
C ASP A 102 5.01 2.46 -5.43
N LEU A 103 4.51 1.65 -6.37
CA LEU A 103 3.27 0.90 -6.17
C LEU A 103 3.52 -0.35 -5.32
N GLY A 104 2.79 -0.46 -4.23
CA GLY A 104 2.86 -1.60 -3.33
C GLY A 104 2.41 -1.26 -1.92
N VAL A 105 2.80 -2.10 -0.97
CA VAL A 105 2.58 -1.90 0.47
C VAL A 105 3.83 -1.30 1.11
N SER A 106 3.65 -0.44 2.09
CA SER A 106 4.76 0.13 2.85
C SER A 106 5.23 -0.83 3.96
N SER A 107 6.50 -0.70 4.40
CA SER A 107 7.01 -1.51 5.51
C SER A 107 6.17 -1.39 6.79
N PRO A 108 5.75 -0.19 7.24
CA PRO A 108 4.86 -0.09 8.40
C PRO A 108 3.54 -0.88 8.25
N GLN A 109 2.96 -0.93 7.04
CA GLN A 109 1.75 -1.72 6.79
C GLN A 109 1.99 -3.23 6.97
N LEU A 110 3.19 -3.72 6.66
CA LEU A 110 3.57 -5.12 6.86
C LEU A 110 3.99 -5.42 8.31
N ASP A 111 4.65 -4.48 8.97
CA ASP A 111 5.24 -4.66 10.31
C ASP A 111 4.19 -4.49 11.42
N GLU A 112 3.19 -3.63 11.22
CA GLU A 112 2.08 -3.40 12.15
C GLU A 112 1.03 -4.51 11.97
N ALA A 113 1.08 -5.55 12.81
CA ALA A 113 0.24 -6.76 12.68
C ALA A 113 -1.25 -6.44 12.58
N GLU A 114 -1.75 -5.46 13.34
CA GLU A 114 -3.15 -5.02 13.36
C GLU A 114 -3.66 -4.48 12.03
N ARG A 115 -2.75 -4.11 11.11
CA ARG A 115 -3.11 -3.68 9.75
C ARG A 115 -3.56 -4.87 8.86
N GLY A 116 -3.26 -6.10 9.23
CA GLY A 116 -3.71 -7.32 8.55
C GLY A 116 -3.08 -7.59 7.18
N PHE A 117 -1.99 -6.92 6.81
CA PHE A 117 -1.28 -7.16 5.55
C PHE A 117 -0.33 -8.36 5.61
N SER A 118 0.05 -8.80 6.80
CA SER A 118 0.96 -9.92 7.01
C SER A 118 0.26 -11.10 7.69
N TYR A 119 0.67 -12.31 7.32
CA TYR A 119 0.26 -13.54 8.00
C TYR A 119 1.34 -14.11 8.93
N MET A 120 2.38 -13.33 9.22
CA MET A 120 3.44 -13.72 10.15
C MET A 120 2.93 -13.74 11.60
N ASN A 121 1.95 -12.91 11.90
CA ASN A 121 1.27 -12.85 13.18
C ASN A 121 -0.23 -12.97 12.97
N ASP A 122 -0.95 -13.51 13.97
CA ASP A 122 -2.41 -13.51 13.93
C ASP A 122 -2.96 -12.12 14.18
N ALA A 123 -3.81 -11.65 13.29
CA ALA A 123 -4.33 -10.29 13.30
C ALA A 123 -5.70 -10.20 12.62
N PRO A 124 -6.48 -9.13 12.86
CA PRO A 124 -7.74 -8.92 12.16
C PRO A 124 -7.55 -8.85 10.63
N LEU A 125 -8.55 -9.33 9.89
CA LEU A 125 -8.63 -9.23 8.43
C LEU A 125 -9.02 -7.80 8.02
N ASP A 126 -8.10 -6.85 8.15
CA ASP A 126 -8.31 -5.44 7.76
C ASP A 126 -7.82 -5.16 6.33
N MET A 127 -6.51 -5.06 6.10
CA MET A 127 -5.83 -4.77 4.83
C MET A 127 -6.20 -3.42 4.18
N ARG A 128 -6.80 -2.48 4.91
CA ARG A 128 -7.05 -1.14 4.39
C ARG A 128 -5.77 -0.32 4.39
N MET A 129 -5.36 0.21 3.24
CA MET A 129 -4.34 1.25 3.20
C MET A 129 -4.89 2.53 3.82
N ASP A 130 -6.11 2.90 3.44
CA ASP A 130 -6.88 4.01 4.00
C ASP A 130 -7.84 3.50 5.08
N ASN A 131 -7.51 3.75 6.35
CA ASN A 131 -8.31 3.32 7.50
C ASN A 131 -9.70 4.00 7.56
N THR A 132 -9.94 5.06 6.79
CA THR A 132 -11.26 5.71 6.69
C THR A 132 -12.19 4.99 5.72
N SER A 133 -11.66 4.12 4.85
CA SER A 133 -12.45 3.30 3.94
C SER A 133 -13.31 2.29 4.69
N ALA A 134 -14.53 2.05 4.21
CA ALA A 134 -15.45 1.08 4.82
C ALA A 134 -15.09 -0.39 4.51
N LEU A 135 -14.48 -0.67 3.33
CA LEU A 135 -14.21 -2.02 2.83
C LEU A 135 -12.94 -2.60 3.45
N THR A 136 -13.09 -3.66 4.24
CA THR A 136 -11.99 -4.44 4.84
C THR A 136 -11.81 -5.78 4.14
N ALA A 137 -10.66 -6.44 4.36
CA ALA A 137 -10.47 -7.83 3.95
C ALA A 137 -11.51 -8.78 4.58
N SER A 138 -11.96 -8.49 5.80
CA SER A 138 -13.05 -9.22 6.46
C SER A 138 -14.36 -9.16 5.67
N ASN A 139 -14.73 -7.98 5.14
CA ASN A 139 -15.90 -7.85 4.27
C ASN A 139 -15.74 -8.66 2.98
N VAL A 140 -14.58 -8.57 2.34
CA VAL A 140 -14.29 -9.34 1.12
C VAL A 140 -14.45 -10.84 1.36
N VAL A 141 -13.81 -11.37 2.41
CA VAL A 141 -13.80 -12.80 2.71
C VAL A 141 -15.19 -13.30 3.15
N ASN A 142 -15.93 -12.52 3.96
CA ASN A 142 -17.16 -12.98 4.54
C ASN A 142 -18.43 -12.64 3.73
N ASP A 143 -18.41 -11.55 2.94
CA ASP A 143 -19.64 -11.02 2.33
C ASP A 143 -19.69 -11.20 0.80
N TRP A 144 -18.51 -11.26 0.11
CA TRP A 144 -18.48 -11.38 -1.34
C TRP A 144 -18.89 -12.79 -1.80
N ASN A 145 -19.51 -12.88 -2.97
CA ASN A 145 -19.88 -14.19 -3.52
C ASN A 145 -18.65 -14.97 -4.04
N GLU A 146 -18.83 -16.28 -4.24
CA GLU A 146 -17.73 -17.17 -4.66
C GLU A 146 -17.08 -16.73 -5.98
N ALA A 147 -17.87 -16.26 -6.94
CA ALA A 147 -17.37 -15.83 -8.26
C ALA A 147 -16.45 -14.59 -8.14
N GLU A 148 -16.81 -13.65 -7.28
CA GLU A 148 -15.98 -12.46 -6.99
C GLU A 148 -14.67 -12.85 -6.29
N LEU A 149 -14.74 -13.76 -5.30
CA LEU A 149 -13.54 -14.29 -4.65
C LEU A 149 -12.62 -15.01 -5.66
N VAL A 150 -13.17 -15.85 -6.54
CA VAL A 150 -12.40 -16.50 -7.61
C VAL A 150 -11.73 -15.47 -8.50
N ARG A 151 -12.45 -14.41 -8.88
CA ARG A 151 -11.93 -13.36 -9.74
C ARG A 151 -10.73 -12.66 -9.12
N ILE A 152 -10.83 -12.19 -7.88
CA ILE A 152 -9.72 -11.46 -7.25
C ILE A 152 -8.51 -12.36 -6.99
N LEU A 153 -8.72 -13.60 -6.55
CA LEU A 153 -7.63 -14.55 -6.31
C LEU A 153 -6.91 -14.93 -7.61
N ARG A 154 -7.65 -15.10 -8.73
CA ARG A 154 -7.07 -15.47 -10.00
C ARG A 154 -6.48 -14.27 -10.76
N ASP A 155 -7.26 -13.18 -10.91
CA ASP A 155 -6.92 -12.09 -11.83
C ASP A 155 -5.95 -11.10 -11.20
N PHE A 156 -5.96 -10.94 -9.86
CA PHE A 156 -5.05 -10.06 -9.14
C PHE A 156 -4.00 -10.81 -8.32
N GLY A 157 -4.35 -11.99 -7.80
CA GLY A 157 -3.44 -12.80 -6.99
C GLY A 157 -2.69 -13.88 -7.80
N GLU A 158 -2.99 -14.03 -9.09
CA GLU A 158 -2.40 -15.05 -9.99
C GLU A 158 -2.50 -16.49 -9.43
N GLU A 159 -3.47 -16.72 -8.51
CA GLU A 159 -3.61 -17.97 -7.78
C GLU A 159 -4.30 -19.04 -8.66
N ARG A 160 -3.56 -20.07 -9.03
CA ARG A 160 -4.07 -21.16 -9.90
C ARG A 160 -5.15 -22.02 -9.24
N TYR A 161 -5.19 -22.09 -7.90
CA TYR A 161 -6.19 -22.83 -7.13
C TYR A 161 -7.35 -21.95 -6.65
N ALA A 162 -7.51 -20.73 -7.21
CA ALA A 162 -8.48 -19.73 -6.82
C ALA A 162 -9.91 -20.29 -6.58
N ARG A 163 -10.40 -21.17 -7.47
CA ARG A 163 -11.73 -21.78 -7.31
C ARG A 163 -11.84 -22.65 -6.05
N ARG A 164 -10.82 -23.45 -5.76
CA ARG A 164 -10.82 -24.34 -4.58
C ARG A 164 -10.74 -23.52 -3.28
N ILE A 165 -9.92 -22.48 -3.29
CA ILE A 165 -9.77 -21.56 -2.15
C ILE A 165 -11.07 -20.83 -1.90
N ALA A 166 -11.68 -20.21 -2.94
CA ALA A 166 -12.93 -19.49 -2.83
C ALA A 166 -14.08 -20.39 -2.30
N SER A 167 -14.24 -21.59 -2.86
CA SER A 167 -15.23 -22.56 -2.40
C SER A 167 -15.01 -22.94 -0.92
N ARG A 168 -13.76 -23.14 -0.50
CA ARG A 168 -13.44 -23.46 0.91
C ARG A 168 -13.71 -22.27 1.83
N ILE A 169 -13.46 -21.04 1.41
CA ILE A 169 -13.79 -19.83 2.17
C ILE A 169 -15.32 -19.76 2.37
N VAL A 170 -16.10 -19.93 1.30
CA VAL A 170 -17.57 -19.88 1.38
C VAL A 170 -18.10 -20.96 2.32
N GLU A 171 -17.64 -22.21 2.19
CA GLU A 171 -18.04 -23.31 3.09
C GLU A 171 -17.74 -23.02 4.58
N ARG A 172 -16.57 -22.44 4.86
CA ARG A 172 -16.14 -22.19 6.24
C ARG A 172 -16.86 -21.03 6.88
N ARG A 173 -17.11 -19.93 6.16
CA ARG A 173 -17.82 -18.77 6.70
C ARG A 173 -19.29 -19.03 6.99
N GLU A 174 -19.92 -20.04 6.33
CA GLU A 174 -21.28 -20.51 6.66
C GLU A 174 -21.36 -21.13 8.06
N GLN A 175 -20.25 -21.67 8.58
CA GLN A 175 -20.17 -22.28 9.92
C GLN A 175 -19.79 -21.24 10.98
N LYS A 176 -18.79 -20.41 10.69
CA LYS A 176 -18.26 -19.37 11.57
C LYS A 176 -17.62 -18.27 10.72
N LYS A 177 -17.90 -17.02 11.05
CA LYS A 177 -17.23 -15.86 10.46
C LYS A 177 -15.71 -16.01 10.56
N ILE A 178 -15.01 -15.70 9.46
CA ILE A 178 -13.55 -15.73 9.40
C ILE A 178 -13.06 -14.37 9.88
N GLU A 179 -12.30 -14.33 10.97
CA GLU A 179 -11.97 -13.08 11.66
C GLU A 179 -10.51 -12.69 11.54
N THR A 180 -9.60 -13.70 11.46
CA THR A 180 -8.18 -13.43 11.54
C THR A 180 -7.37 -13.93 10.34
N THR A 181 -6.16 -13.39 10.20
CA THR A 181 -5.23 -13.76 9.13
C THR A 181 -4.86 -15.23 9.18
N LEU A 182 -4.57 -15.79 10.37
CA LEU A 182 -4.19 -17.21 10.49
C LEU A 182 -5.38 -18.15 10.29
N GLU A 183 -6.60 -17.77 10.68
CA GLU A 183 -7.81 -18.53 10.31
C GLU A 183 -7.94 -18.65 8.77
N LEU A 184 -7.72 -17.55 8.05
CA LEU A 184 -7.74 -17.56 6.58
C LEU A 184 -6.60 -18.40 6.00
N VAL A 185 -5.40 -18.33 6.54
CA VAL A 185 -4.26 -19.17 6.13
C VAL A 185 -4.59 -20.66 6.26
N ASP A 186 -5.20 -21.09 7.37
CA ASP A 186 -5.58 -22.48 7.57
C ASP A 186 -6.65 -22.94 6.57
N ILE A 187 -7.60 -22.08 6.24
CA ILE A 187 -8.62 -22.34 5.22
C ILE A 187 -7.95 -22.52 3.85
N ILE A 188 -7.05 -21.62 3.46
CA ILE A 188 -6.30 -21.69 2.21
C ILE A 188 -5.50 -23.00 2.14
N ARG A 189 -4.73 -23.31 3.19
CA ARG A 189 -3.96 -24.56 3.28
C ARG A 189 -4.83 -25.80 3.11
N SER A 190 -6.02 -25.81 3.73
CA SER A 190 -6.98 -26.94 3.62
C SER A 190 -7.54 -27.12 2.20
N ALA A 191 -7.55 -26.07 1.39
CA ALA A 191 -8.00 -26.09 -0.01
C ALA A 191 -6.92 -26.56 -0.99
N MET A 192 -5.64 -26.48 -0.59
CA MET A 192 -4.51 -26.76 -1.48
C MET A 192 -4.28 -28.27 -1.67
N PRO A 193 -3.90 -28.72 -2.89
CA PRO A 193 -3.45 -30.10 -3.08
C PRO A 193 -2.18 -30.40 -2.27
N ALA A 194 -2.05 -31.62 -1.77
CA ALA A 194 -0.87 -32.03 -1.00
C ALA A 194 0.46 -31.84 -1.78
N ALA A 195 0.44 -31.95 -3.11
CA ALA A 195 1.61 -31.70 -3.95
C ALA A 195 2.01 -30.21 -3.91
N ALA A 196 1.04 -29.28 -4.00
CA ALA A 196 1.30 -27.86 -3.96
C ALA A 196 1.85 -27.39 -2.60
N LEU A 197 1.40 -27.99 -1.50
CA LEU A 197 1.90 -27.70 -0.15
C LEU A 197 3.36 -28.13 0.08
N ARG A 198 3.91 -29.02 -0.79
CA ARG A 198 5.31 -29.47 -0.75
C ARG A 198 6.22 -28.60 -1.60
N GLU A 199 5.68 -27.86 -2.55
CA GLU A 199 6.45 -26.87 -3.31
C GLU A 199 6.82 -25.74 -2.34
N LYS A 200 8.10 -25.33 -2.33
CA LYS A 200 8.50 -24.15 -1.55
C LYS A 200 7.68 -22.97 -2.06
N GLN A 201 6.89 -22.37 -1.18
CA GLN A 201 6.26 -21.09 -1.48
C GLN A 201 7.34 -20.05 -1.74
N HIS A 202 7.19 -19.35 -2.82
CA HIS A 202 8.01 -18.19 -3.16
C HIS A 202 7.56 -16.97 -2.36
#